data_914f78fc18f412e52523491febf7bf32
#
_entry.id   914f78fc18f412e52523491febf7bf32
#
_cell.length_a   1.000
_cell.length_b   1.000
_cell.length_c   1.000
_cell.angle_alpha   90.00
_cell.angle_beta   90.00
_cell.angle_gamma   90.00
#
_symmetry.space_group_name_H-M   'P 1'
#
loop_
_entity.id
_entity.type
_entity.pdbx_description
1 polymer ?
#
loop_
_entity_poly.entity_id
_entity_poly.type
_entity_poly.pdbx_seq_one_letter_code
_entity_poly.pdbx_strand_id
1 'polypeptide(L)'
;MSETKKRGRETEKKDLPQAIKSVPVVTPQIMDSCSGPAPFSNEDQARIERDSCDYKIRIKLDDAKAGRSPRRVRVYADGIYDMFHSGHARQLMQAKIACPNTYLIVGVCNDQLTHKEKGRTVNNQEERYEAVRHCRYVDEVVRDAPWTLTDEFLSYHKIDFVAHDDIPYTAGAATTGDVYSMIKARGMFLTTQRTEGISTTDVIARIIKDYDLYVRRNLERGYTAKELNVSFMKEKKLQFEEKYDKIKDKSRQWIDNWHERSHELIGSFLAMFGRDGRLKHWVKEGIRAISPSREPHHKDLDERSSSSSSPASSPLTERRPKRQRPNSRPMASCESKELKYNDYSDEEQS
;
A
#
# COMPACT_ATOMS: atom_id res chain seq x y z
N MET A 1 52.57 -35.92 67.72
CA MET A 1 52.52 -36.44 66.32
C MET A 1 51.07 -36.69 66.01
N SER A 2 50.44 -35.77 65.35
CA SER A 2 48.99 -35.78 65.05
C SER A 2 48.82 -35.89 63.56
N GLU A 3 48.25 -36.98 63.08
CA GLU A 3 47.86 -37.19 61.70
C GLU A 3 46.53 -36.57 61.47
N THR A 4 46.47 -35.62 60.53
CA THR A 4 45.27 -35.00 60.05
C THR A 4 44.68 -35.77 58.84
N LYS A 5 43.52 -36.38 59.07
CA LYS A 5 42.75 -37.15 58.13
C LYS A 5 41.99 -36.18 57.18
N LYS A 6 42.40 -36.10 55.93
CA LYS A 6 41.65 -35.40 54.87
C LYS A 6 40.41 -36.22 54.46
N ARG A 7 39.21 -35.66 54.67
CA ARG A 7 37.93 -36.15 54.09
C ARG A 7 37.83 -35.77 52.64
N GLY A 8 37.84 -36.76 51.75
CA GLY A 8 37.48 -36.56 50.34
C GLY A 8 35.95 -36.32 50.18
N ARG A 9 35.62 -35.29 49.44
CA ARG A 9 34.25 -34.97 49.12
C ARG A 9 33.91 -35.68 47.76
N GLU A 10 33.13 -36.74 47.83
CA GLU A 10 32.55 -37.39 46.65
C GLU A 10 31.52 -36.45 46.03
N THR A 11 31.77 -36.09 44.79
CA THR A 11 30.81 -35.34 43.96
C THR A 11 29.94 -36.34 43.21
N GLU A 12 28.66 -36.41 43.59
CA GLU A 12 27.64 -37.11 42.84
C GLU A 12 27.56 -36.55 41.42
N LYS A 13 27.82 -37.42 40.43
CA LYS A 13 27.51 -37.15 39.02
C LYS A 13 26.01 -37.29 38.86
N LYS A 14 25.30 -36.16 38.72
CA LYS A 14 23.92 -36.13 38.22
C LYS A 14 23.92 -36.55 36.78
N ASP A 15 23.23 -37.63 36.47
CA ASP A 15 22.95 -38.11 35.13
C ASP A 15 22.18 -37.03 34.33
N LEU A 16 22.80 -36.59 33.23
CA LEU A 16 22.14 -35.72 32.25
C LEU A 16 20.99 -36.49 31.56
N PRO A 17 19.82 -35.90 31.37
CA PRO A 17 18.74 -36.54 30.65
C PRO A 17 19.18 -36.82 29.20
N GLN A 18 18.85 -38.05 28.75
CA GLN A 18 19.14 -38.54 27.41
C GLN A 18 18.63 -37.60 26.33
N ALA A 19 19.46 -37.42 25.31
CA ALA A 19 19.21 -36.60 24.13
C ALA A 19 17.78 -36.79 23.59
N ILE A 20 17.04 -35.66 23.53
CA ILE A 20 15.81 -35.54 22.79
C ILE A 20 16.15 -35.93 21.35
N LYS A 21 15.56 -37.04 20.87
CA LYS A 21 15.63 -37.45 19.47
C LYS A 21 15.21 -36.25 18.61
N SER A 22 16.15 -35.72 17.87
CA SER A 22 15.89 -34.63 16.90
C SER A 22 14.77 -35.05 15.98
N VAL A 23 13.62 -34.41 16.14
CA VAL A 23 12.56 -34.43 15.10
C VAL A 23 13.24 -33.93 13.83
N PRO A 24 13.14 -34.63 12.70
CA PRO A 24 13.69 -34.12 11.46
C PRO A 24 13.04 -32.76 11.19
N VAL A 25 13.86 -31.71 11.25
CA VAL A 25 13.47 -30.38 10.77
C VAL A 25 13.23 -30.57 9.27
N VAL A 26 11.96 -30.68 8.89
CA VAL A 26 11.55 -30.55 7.50
C VAL A 26 11.90 -29.11 7.16
N THR A 27 13.10 -28.93 6.63
CA THR A 27 13.51 -27.66 5.99
C THR A 27 12.48 -27.41 4.89
N PRO A 28 11.69 -26.32 4.99
CA PRO A 28 10.76 -26.05 3.92
C PRO A 28 11.57 -25.84 2.64
N GLN A 29 11.21 -26.52 1.55
CA GLN A 29 11.78 -26.31 0.22
C GLN A 29 11.52 -24.89 -0.35
N ILE A 30 11.20 -23.95 0.51
CA ILE A 30 11.00 -22.52 0.18
C ILE A 30 12.30 -21.84 -0.25
N MET A 31 13.46 -22.45 0.04
CA MET A 31 14.76 -21.85 -0.29
C MET A 31 15.13 -21.94 -1.78
N ASP A 32 14.61 -22.92 -2.52
CA ASP A 32 14.95 -23.07 -3.95
C ASP A 32 14.14 -22.12 -4.87
N SER A 33 12.98 -21.65 -4.43
CA SER A 33 12.14 -20.74 -5.23
C SER A 33 12.60 -19.28 -5.20
N CYS A 34 13.63 -18.94 -4.41
CA CYS A 34 14.15 -17.56 -4.30
C CYS A 34 15.40 -17.30 -5.15
N SER A 35 15.83 -18.23 -5.99
CA SER A 35 17.03 -18.05 -6.84
C SER A 35 16.78 -17.21 -8.09
N GLY A 36 15.55 -16.88 -8.43
CA GLY A 36 15.16 -16.08 -9.59
C GLY A 36 13.68 -15.71 -9.60
N PRO A 37 13.21 -15.00 -10.62
CA PRO A 37 11.79 -14.72 -10.83
C PRO A 37 11.03 -16.00 -11.14
N ALA A 38 9.73 -16.04 -10.80
CA ALA A 38 8.88 -17.16 -11.15
C ALA A 38 8.84 -17.39 -12.68
N PRO A 39 8.89 -18.65 -13.17
CA PRO A 39 8.82 -18.95 -14.60
C PRO A 39 7.44 -18.56 -15.15
N PHE A 40 7.41 -18.24 -16.44
CA PHE A 40 6.15 -18.23 -17.18
C PHE A 40 5.71 -19.68 -17.46
N SER A 41 4.41 -19.89 -17.57
CA SER A 41 3.81 -21.24 -17.74
C SER A 41 4.26 -21.99 -19.00
N ASN A 42 4.81 -21.27 -19.98
CA ASN A 42 5.40 -21.84 -21.21
C ASN A 42 6.90 -22.10 -21.11
N GLU A 43 7.57 -21.76 -20.01
CA GLU A 43 8.97 -22.06 -19.76
C GLU A 43 9.17 -23.49 -19.26
N ASP A 44 10.36 -24.05 -19.49
CA ASP A 44 10.65 -25.47 -19.21
C ASP A 44 10.42 -25.84 -17.74
N GLN A 45 10.81 -24.99 -16.81
CA GLN A 45 10.63 -25.22 -15.38
C GLN A 45 9.13 -25.41 -15.00
N ALA A 46 8.26 -24.53 -15.50
CA ALA A 46 6.82 -24.64 -15.26
C ALA A 46 6.20 -25.87 -15.97
N ARG A 47 6.70 -26.19 -17.18
CA ARG A 47 6.25 -27.39 -17.92
C ARG A 47 6.61 -28.66 -17.18
N ILE A 48 7.84 -28.80 -16.70
CA ILE A 48 8.31 -29.95 -15.93
C ILE A 48 7.47 -30.12 -14.65
N GLU A 49 7.25 -29.04 -13.90
CA GLU A 49 6.43 -29.06 -12.69
C GLU A 49 4.97 -29.47 -12.98
N ARG A 50 4.40 -28.94 -14.05
CA ARG A 50 3.05 -29.33 -14.48
C ARG A 50 2.99 -30.78 -14.92
N ASP A 51 3.95 -31.24 -15.71
CA ASP A 51 3.92 -32.61 -16.25
C ASP A 51 4.17 -33.66 -15.17
N SER A 52 4.99 -33.33 -14.15
CA SER A 52 5.23 -34.19 -12.99
C SER A 52 4.01 -34.35 -12.08
N CYS A 53 3.03 -33.47 -12.16
CA CYS A 53 1.83 -33.51 -11.34
C CYS A 53 0.87 -34.59 -11.80
N ASP A 54 0.60 -35.61 -10.97
CA ASP A 54 -0.48 -36.57 -11.22
C ASP A 54 -1.85 -35.99 -10.90
N TYR A 55 -2.48 -35.38 -11.89
CA TYR A 55 -3.77 -34.71 -11.73
C TYR A 55 -4.96 -35.68 -11.60
N LYS A 56 -4.75 -36.98 -11.81
CA LYS A 56 -5.78 -38.01 -11.53
C LYS A 56 -6.07 -38.09 -10.04
N ILE A 57 -5.09 -37.82 -9.21
CA ILE A 57 -5.25 -37.72 -7.76
C ILE A 57 -5.97 -36.38 -7.44
N ARG A 58 -7.28 -36.49 -7.17
CA ARG A 58 -8.09 -35.30 -6.77
C ARG A 58 -7.90 -35.02 -5.30
N ILE A 59 -7.62 -33.75 -4.97
CA ILE A 59 -7.40 -33.28 -3.61
C ILE A 59 -8.67 -32.59 -3.11
N LYS A 60 -9.16 -33.02 -1.94
CA LYS A 60 -10.27 -32.34 -1.25
C LYS A 60 -9.74 -31.15 -0.47
N LEU A 61 -10.54 -30.09 -0.35
CA LEU A 61 -10.15 -28.85 0.32
C LEU A 61 -9.73 -29.08 1.78
N ASP A 62 -10.45 -29.94 2.51
CA ASP A 62 -10.14 -30.23 3.92
C ASP A 62 -8.81 -30.98 4.07
N ASP A 63 -8.48 -31.88 3.14
CA ASP A 63 -7.21 -32.59 3.13
C ASP A 63 -6.06 -31.66 2.75
N ALA A 64 -6.29 -30.76 1.78
CA ALA A 64 -5.33 -29.73 1.39
C ALA A 64 -4.99 -28.81 2.58
N LYS A 65 -6.01 -28.26 3.24
CA LYS A 65 -5.83 -27.38 4.41
C LYS A 65 -5.16 -28.10 5.58
N ALA A 66 -5.45 -29.38 5.77
CA ALA A 66 -4.85 -30.18 6.84
C ALA A 66 -3.44 -30.70 6.50
N GLY A 67 -2.90 -30.39 5.33
CA GLY A 67 -1.58 -30.85 4.91
C GLY A 67 -1.49 -32.36 4.60
N ARG A 68 -2.62 -33.01 4.34
CA ARG A 68 -2.69 -34.45 4.03
C ARG A 68 -2.67 -34.73 2.52
N SER A 69 -2.31 -33.75 1.71
CA SER A 69 -2.25 -33.89 0.26
C SER A 69 -1.10 -34.79 -0.16
N PRO A 70 -1.34 -35.79 -1.03
CA PRO A 70 -0.33 -36.78 -1.48
C PRO A 70 0.66 -36.15 -2.49
N ARG A 71 0.38 -34.93 -3.00
CA ARG A 71 1.21 -34.18 -3.92
C ARG A 71 1.07 -32.66 -3.61
N ARG A 72 1.84 -31.83 -4.30
CA ARG A 72 1.69 -30.37 -4.21
C ARG A 72 0.27 -29.94 -4.61
N VAL A 73 -0.28 -29.01 -3.83
CA VAL A 73 -1.59 -28.42 -4.10
C VAL A 73 -1.40 -27.27 -5.07
N ARG A 74 -2.01 -27.35 -6.25
CA ARG A 74 -1.90 -26.32 -7.29
C ARG A 74 -3.05 -25.32 -7.14
N VAL A 75 -2.71 -24.15 -6.62
CA VAL A 75 -3.63 -23.04 -6.38
C VAL A 75 -3.44 -22.00 -7.48
N TYR A 76 -4.53 -21.56 -8.06
CA TYR A 76 -4.55 -20.51 -9.07
C TYR A 76 -5.15 -19.24 -8.49
N ALA A 77 -4.54 -18.10 -8.77
CA ALA A 77 -5.09 -16.79 -8.49
C ALA A 77 -5.01 -15.94 -9.77
N ASP A 78 -6.03 -15.18 -10.07
CA ASP A 78 -6.06 -14.33 -11.25
C ASP A 78 -6.29 -12.86 -10.91
N GLY A 79 -5.98 -12.01 -11.87
CA GLY A 79 -6.18 -10.58 -11.72
C GLY A 79 -5.52 -9.76 -12.82
N ILE A 80 -5.71 -8.46 -12.73
CA ILE A 80 -5.09 -7.50 -13.63
C ILE A 80 -3.70 -7.10 -13.12
N TYR A 81 -3.57 -6.94 -11.80
CA TYR A 81 -2.33 -6.57 -11.09
C TYR A 81 -1.71 -5.25 -11.56
N ASP A 82 -2.57 -4.29 -11.96
CA ASP A 82 -2.12 -2.97 -12.38
C ASP A 82 -1.53 -2.18 -11.20
N MET A 83 -0.41 -1.49 -11.43
CA MET A 83 0.33 -0.78 -10.38
C MET A 83 0.54 -1.68 -9.14
N PHE A 84 1.17 -2.83 -9.32
CA PHE A 84 1.34 -3.85 -8.26
C PHE A 84 1.65 -3.22 -6.90
N HIS A 85 0.79 -3.48 -5.90
CA HIS A 85 0.86 -2.87 -4.59
C HIS A 85 0.71 -3.91 -3.46
N SER A 86 0.86 -3.50 -2.21
CA SER A 86 0.81 -4.39 -1.04
C SER A 86 -0.49 -5.17 -0.90
N GLY A 87 -1.62 -4.65 -1.41
CA GLY A 87 -2.88 -5.38 -1.47
C GLY A 87 -2.80 -6.62 -2.34
N HIS A 88 -2.23 -6.48 -3.54
CA HIS A 88 -1.96 -7.62 -4.43
C HIS A 88 -0.99 -8.62 -3.80
N ALA A 89 0.12 -8.14 -3.22
CA ALA A 89 1.09 -9.01 -2.57
C ALA A 89 0.49 -9.80 -1.39
N ARG A 90 -0.40 -9.19 -0.61
CA ARG A 90 -1.10 -9.87 0.50
C ARG A 90 -2.12 -10.90 0.01
N GLN A 91 -2.86 -10.61 -1.07
CA GLN A 91 -3.74 -11.59 -1.70
C GLN A 91 -2.95 -12.82 -2.15
N LEU A 92 -1.84 -12.62 -2.86
CA LEU A 92 -0.98 -13.72 -3.31
C LEU A 92 -0.33 -14.47 -2.14
N MET A 93 0.05 -13.79 -1.08
CA MET A 93 0.49 -14.42 0.16
C MET A 93 -0.60 -15.33 0.75
N GLN A 94 -1.84 -14.84 0.87
CA GLN A 94 -2.96 -15.63 1.39
C GLN A 94 -3.21 -16.87 0.53
N ALA A 95 -3.20 -16.72 -0.79
CA ALA A 95 -3.34 -17.85 -1.73
C ALA A 95 -2.20 -18.89 -1.54
N LYS A 96 -0.95 -18.42 -1.38
CA LYS A 96 0.23 -19.26 -1.17
C LYS A 96 0.18 -20.05 0.13
N ILE A 97 -0.30 -19.45 1.21
CA ILE A 97 -0.33 -20.09 2.54
C ILE A 97 -1.68 -20.74 2.87
N ALA A 98 -2.66 -20.70 1.94
CA ALA A 98 -4.00 -21.28 2.14
C ALA A 98 -3.96 -22.78 2.42
N CYS A 99 -2.98 -23.47 1.85
CA CYS A 99 -2.71 -24.88 2.10
C CYS A 99 -1.21 -25.10 2.27
N PRO A 100 -0.78 -26.03 3.13
CA PRO A 100 0.59 -26.50 3.15
C PRO A 100 1.01 -27.08 1.79
N ASN A 101 2.26 -26.87 1.41
CA ASN A 101 2.83 -27.36 0.14
C ASN A 101 2.10 -26.85 -1.12
N THR A 102 1.68 -25.57 -1.11
CA THR A 102 1.04 -24.93 -2.27
C THR A 102 2.06 -24.59 -3.36
N TYR A 103 1.68 -24.87 -4.60
CA TYR A 103 2.27 -24.31 -5.81
C TYR A 103 1.32 -23.25 -6.36
N LEU A 104 1.71 -21.97 -6.25
CA LEU A 104 0.86 -20.85 -6.62
C LEU A 104 1.09 -20.44 -8.07
N ILE A 105 0.06 -20.61 -8.88
CA ILE A 105 -0.02 -20.20 -10.28
C ILE A 105 -0.80 -18.89 -10.34
N VAL A 106 -0.25 -17.87 -11.00
CA VAL A 106 -0.93 -16.57 -11.08
C VAL A 106 -1.21 -16.21 -12.54
N GLY A 107 -2.49 -16.07 -12.86
CA GLY A 107 -2.95 -15.62 -14.17
C GLY A 107 -3.05 -14.10 -14.24
N VAL A 108 -2.47 -13.50 -15.28
CA VAL A 108 -2.56 -12.07 -15.54
C VAL A 108 -3.18 -11.83 -16.92
N CYS A 109 -4.30 -11.10 -16.95
CA CYS A 109 -5.00 -10.77 -18.19
C CYS A 109 -4.18 -9.80 -19.04
N ASN A 110 -4.24 -9.93 -20.37
CA ASN A 110 -3.59 -9.01 -21.30
C ASN A 110 -4.34 -7.65 -21.36
N ASP A 111 -3.74 -6.67 -22.05
CA ASP A 111 -4.29 -5.34 -22.15
C ASP A 111 -5.60 -5.31 -22.94
N GLN A 112 -5.68 -6.04 -24.05
CA GLN A 112 -6.87 -6.07 -24.88
C GLN A 112 -8.11 -6.55 -24.13
N LEU A 113 -7.98 -7.66 -23.42
CA LEU A 113 -9.06 -8.23 -22.60
C LEU A 113 -9.40 -7.32 -21.43
N THR A 114 -8.38 -6.82 -20.73
CA THR A 114 -8.57 -5.94 -19.58
C THR A 114 -9.26 -4.62 -19.96
N HIS A 115 -8.84 -3.99 -21.09
CA HIS A 115 -9.44 -2.75 -21.53
C HIS A 115 -10.91 -2.92 -21.95
N LYS A 116 -11.25 -4.09 -22.49
CA LYS A 116 -12.62 -4.42 -22.85
C LYS A 116 -13.52 -4.62 -21.64
N GLU A 117 -13.06 -5.39 -20.65
CA GLU A 117 -13.90 -5.86 -19.54
C GLU A 117 -13.90 -4.89 -18.33
N LYS A 118 -12.83 -4.14 -18.12
CA LYS A 118 -12.69 -3.27 -16.93
C LYS A 118 -12.25 -1.84 -17.23
N GLY A 119 -11.50 -1.63 -18.30
CA GLY A 119 -11.00 -0.32 -18.68
C GLY A 119 -9.47 -0.26 -18.74
N ARG A 120 -8.95 0.91 -19.10
CA ARG A 120 -7.53 1.12 -19.37
C ARG A 120 -6.67 0.99 -18.11
N THR A 121 -5.57 0.28 -18.23
CA THR A 121 -4.54 0.13 -17.19
C THR A 121 -3.49 1.24 -17.26
N VAL A 122 -2.76 1.46 -16.17
CA VAL A 122 -1.60 2.35 -16.10
C VAL A 122 -0.36 1.64 -16.64
N ASN A 123 -0.09 0.42 -16.14
CA ASN A 123 0.99 -0.43 -16.62
C ASN A 123 0.52 -1.25 -17.83
N ASN A 124 1.40 -1.40 -18.81
CA ASN A 124 1.14 -2.32 -19.91
C ASN A 124 1.24 -3.79 -19.43
N GLN A 125 0.77 -4.72 -20.23
CA GLN A 125 0.70 -6.14 -19.86
C GLN A 125 2.07 -6.72 -19.49
N GLU A 126 3.14 -6.37 -20.19
CA GLU A 126 4.50 -6.89 -19.92
C GLU A 126 5.00 -6.41 -18.54
N GLU A 127 4.78 -5.14 -18.21
CA GLU A 127 5.10 -4.59 -16.88
C GLU A 127 4.31 -5.29 -15.78
N ARG A 128 3.04 -5.63 -16.03
CA ARG A 128 2.18 -6.34 -15.07
C ARG A 128 2.61 -7.79 -14.89
N TYR A 129 2.98 -8.49 -15.98
CA TYR A 129 3.53 -9.86 -15.92
C TYR A 129 4.84 -9.88 -15.14
N GLU A 130 5.77 -8.97 -15.44
CA GLU A 130 7.04 -8.87 -14.72
C GLU A 130 6.86 -8.52 -13.24
N ALA A 131 5.96 -7.60 -12.89
CA ALA A 131 5.70 -7.28 -11.50
C ALA A 131 5.22 -8.48 -10.68
N VAL A 132 4.36 -9.32 -11.26
CA VAL A 132 3.83 -10.52 -10.61
C VAL A 132 4.87 -11.61 -10.47
N ARG A 133 5.69 -11.88 -11.52
CA ARG A 133 6.70 -12.95 -11.45
C ARG A 133 7.83 -12.68 -10.44
N HIS A 134 8.05 -11.42 -10.06
CA HIS A 134 9.00 -11.05 -9.02
C HIS A 134 8.39 -11.06 -7.61
N CYS A 135 7.12 -11.42 -7.45
CA CYS A 135 6.51 -11.58 -6.15
C CYS A 135 6.96 -12.91 -5.52
N ARG A 136 7.58 -12.85 -4.33
CA ARG A 136 8.14 -14.01 -3.63
C ARG A 136 7.15 -15.16 -3.35
N TYR A 137 5.86 -14.92 -3.46
CA TYR A 137 4.82 -15.91 -3.18
C TYR A 137 4.40 -16.68 -4.45
N VAL A 138 4.80 -16.24 -5.63
CA VAL A 138 4.41 -16.78 -6.92
C VAL A 138 5.41 -17.85 -7.37
N ASP A 139 4.90 -19.01 -7.80
CA ASP A 139 5.72 -20.10 -8.34
C ASP A 139 5.64 -20.17 -9.87
N GLU A 140 4.55 -19.68 -10.49
CA GLU A 140 4.33 -19.71 -11.94
C GLU A 140 3.43 -18.55 -12.36
N VAL A 141 3.69 -17.93 -13.51
CA VAL A 141 2.85 -16.89 -14.10
C VAL A 141 2.28 -17.35 -15.43
N VAL A 142 0.96 -17.28 -15.57
CA VAL A 142 0.24 -17.49 -16.83
C VAL A 142 -0.04 -16.13 -17.46
N ARG A 143 0.58 -15.88 -18.63
CA ARG A 143 0.28 -14.71 -19.45
C ARG A 143 -1.02 -14.92 -20.21
N ASP A 144 -1.67 -13.85 -20.61
CA ASP A 144 -2.91 -13.87 -21.39
C ASP A 144 -4.03 -14.70 -20.72
N ALA A 145 -4.10 -14.65 -19.39
CA ALA A 145 -5.10 -15.38 -18.64
C ALA A 145 -6.52 -15.03 -19.08
N PRO A 146 -7.43 -16.01 -19.21
CA PRO A 146 -8.80 -15.73 -19.60
C PRO A 146 -9.56 -15.00 -18.48
N TRP A 147 -10.58 -14.21 -18.86
CA TRP A 147 -11.46 -13.55 -17.88
C TRP A 147 -12.37 -14.53 -17.15
N THR A 148 -12.80 -15.57 -17.83
CA THR A 148 -13.63 -16.65 -17.27
C THR A 148 -12.89 -17.97 -17.40
N LEU A 149 -12.79 -18.70 -16.29
CA LEU A 149 -12.08 -19.98 -16.24
C LEU A 149 -12.93 -21.09 -16.86
N THR A 150 -12.34 -21.84 -17.80
CA THR A 150 -12.96 -23.00 -18.42
C THR A 150 -12.38 -24.31 -17.86
N ASP A 151 -13.08 -25.41 -18.07
CA ASP A 151 -12.61 -26.75 -17.66
C ASP A 151 -11.32 -27.14 -18.36
N GLU A 152 -11.17 -26.76 -19.62
CA GLU A 152 -9.96 -26.98 -20.41
C GLU A 152 -8.77 -26.24 -19.76
N PHE A 153 -8.96 -24.96 -19.36
CA PHE A 153 -7.93 -24.18 -18.70
C PHE A 153 -7.52 -24.80 -17.35
N LEU A 154 -8.51 -25.16 -16.52
CA LEU A 154 -8.28 -25.79 -15.22
C LEU A 154 -7.52 -27.10 -15.36
N SER A 155 -7.91 -27.93 -16.35
CA SER A 155 -7.29 -29.21 -16.61
C SER A 155 -5.89 -29.09 -17.20
N TYR A 156 -5.67 -28.14 -18.10
CA TYR A 156 -4.36 -27.89 -18.72
C TYR A 156 -3.33 -27.47 -17.69
N HIS A 157 -3.69 -26.52 -16.82
CA HIS A 157 -2.81 -26.03 -15.76
C HIS A 157 -2.85 -26.91 -14.50
N LYS A 158 -3.66 -27.98 -14.49
CA LYS A 158 -3.81 -28.91 -13.37
C LYS A 158 -4.17 -28.23 -12.06
N ILE A 159 -5.13 -27.30 -12.11
CA ILE A 159 -5.54 -26.44 -10.99
C ILE A 159 -6.46 -27.22 -10.06
N ASP A 160 -6.12 -27.27 -8.76
CA ASP A 160 -6.94 -27.86 -7.71
C ASP A 160 -7.92 -26.87 -7.12
N PHE A 161 -7.45 -25.63 -6.86
CA PHE A 161 -8.26 -24.57 -6.25
C PHE A 161 -7.98 -23.22 -6.90
N VAL A 162 -9.00 -22.35 -6.87
CA VAL A 162 -8.93 -20.97 -7.34
C VAL A 162 -9.09 -20.04 -6.15
N ALA A 163 -8.13 -19.15 -5.94
CA ALA A 163 -8.07 -18.22 -4.82
C ALA A 163 -8.42 -16.79 -5.27
N HIS A 164 -9.56 -16.29 -4.80
CA HIS A 164 -10.00 -14.92 -5.05
C HIS A 164 -10.81 -14.38 -3.86
N ASP A 165 -11.10 -13.07 -3.82
CA ASP A 165 -12.04 -12.53 -2.84
C ASP A 165 -13.47 -13.00 -3.15
N ASP A 166 -14.34 -13.06 -2.12
CA ASP A 166 -15.69 -13.61 -2.24
C ASP A 166 -16.71 -12.60 -2.78
N ILE A 167 -16.28 -11.46 -3.27
CA ILE A 167 -17.15 -10.47 -3.89
C ILE A 167 -17.56 -11.00 -5.27
N PRO A 168 -18.87 -11.01 -5.60
CA PRO A 168 -19.31 -11.44 -6.92
C PRO A 168 -18.75 -10.54 -8.03
N TYR A 169 -18.11 -11.12 -9.02
CA TYR A 169 -17.60 -10.43 -10.20
C TYR A 169 -18.44 -10.80 -11.41
N THR A 170 -18.87 -9.78 -12.15
CA THR A 170 -19.58 -9.96 -13.42
C THR A 170 -18.62 -9.82 -14.59
N ALA A 171 -18.78 -10.63 -15.63
CA ALA A 171 -18.06 -10.47 -16.89
C ALA A 171 -18.78 -9.43 -17.75
N GLY A 172 -18.32 -8.16 -17.66
CA GLY A 172 -18.87 -7.05 -18.44
C GLY A 172 -20.32 -6.66 -18.11
N ALA A 173 -20.86 -5.68 -18.84
CA ALA A 173 -22.21 -5.17 -18.63
C ALA A 173 -23.34 -6.15 -19.08
N ALA A 174 -23.02 -7.22 -19.79
CA ALA A 174 -23.98 -8.11 -20.42
C ALA A 174 -24.23 -9.44 -19.68
N THR A 175 -23.43 -9.79 -18.67
CA THR A 175 -23.55 -11.05 -17.95
C THR A 175 -23.99 -10.81 -16.51
N THR A 176 -25.18 -11.33 -16.17
CA THR A 176 -25.71 -11.37 -14.81
C THR A 176 -25.24 -12.63 -14.12
N GLY A 177 -24.04 -12.63 -13.51
CA GLY A 177 -23.57 -13.76 -12.75
C GLY A 177 -22.13 -13.63 -12.29
N ASP A 178 -21.80 -14.27 -11.16
CA ASP A 178 -20.45 -14.35 -10.63
C ASP A 178 -19.60 -15.28 -11.52
N VAL A 179 -18.49 -14.79 -12.05
CA VAL A 179 -17.55 -15.56 -12.90
C VAL A 179 -16.99 -16.79 -12.20
N TYR A 180 -16.98 -16.81 -10.85
CA TYR A 180 -16.51 -17.91 -10.03
C TYR A 180 -17.62 -18.86 -9.58
N SER A 181 -18.87 -18.67 -10.02
CA SER A 181 -20.02 -19.49 -9.57
C SER A 181 -19.80 -21.00 -9.81
N MET A 182 -19.25 -21.39 -10.97
CA MET A 182 -18.91 -22.77 -11.29
C MET A 182 -17.83 -23.32 -10.35
N ILE A 183 -16.80 -22.54 -10.06
CA ILE A 183 -15.68 -22.92 -9.17
C ILE A 183 -16.19 -23.09 -7.73
N LYS A 184 -17.04 -22.16 -7.26
CA LYS A 184 -17.68 -22.22 -5.94
C LYS A 184 -18.58 -23.46 -5.81
N ALA A 185 -19.41 -23.76 -6.83
CA ALA A 185 -20.28 -24.93 -6.84
C ALA A 185 -19.52 -26.25 -6.77
N ARG A 186 -18.28 -26.30 -7.28
CA ARG A 186 -17.40 -27.48 -7.25
C ARG A 186 -16.59 -27.61 -5.96
N GLY A 187 -16.68 -26.65 -5.02
CA GLY A 187 -15.84 -26.64 -3.82
C GLY A 187 -14.37 -26.40 -4.09
N MET A 188 -14.03 -25.78 -5.23
CA MET A 188 -12.67 -25.46 -5.65
C MET A 188 -12.27 -24.02 -5.31
N PHE A 189 -13.09 -23.28 -4.57
CA PHE A 189 -12.87 -21.87 -4.28
C PHE A 189 -12.19 -21.65 -2.92
N LEU A 190 -11.13 -20.85 -2.92
CA LEU A 190 -10.40 -20.41 -1.74
C LEU A 190 -10.62 -18.91 -1.54
N THR A 191 -11.32 -18.54 -0.51
CA THR A 191 -11.59 -17.13 -0.22
C THR A 191 -10.34 -16.44 0.31
N THR A 192 -9.96 -15.33 -0.32
CA THR A 192 -8.94 -14.40 0.17
C THR A 192 -9.59 -13.10 0.65
N GLN A 193 -8.92 -12.41 1.57
CA GLN A 193 -9.40 -11.15 2.14
C GLN A 193 -8.77 -9.96 1.40
N ARG A 194 -9.59 -8.98 1.03
CA ARG A 194 -9.08 -7.71 0.53
C ARG A 194 -8.34 -6.95 1.63
N THR A 195 -7.29 -6.26 1.24
CA THR A 195 -6.58 -5.37 2.15
C THR A 195 -7.27 -4.02 2.16
N GLU A 196 -7.74 -3.59 3.33
CA GLU A 196 -8.36 -2.28 3.50
C GLU A 196 -7.35 -1.15 3.25
N GLY A 197 -7.84 -0.03 2.73
CA GLY A 197 -7.08 1.21 2.55
C GLY A 197 -6.05 1.18 1.43
N ILE A 198 -6.05 0.14 0.58
CA ILE A 198 -5.21 0.12 -0.62
C ILE A 198 -5.88 -0.61 -1.78
N SER A 199 -6.03 0.12 -2.87
CA SER A 199 -6.42 -0.39 -4.20
C SER A 199 -5.69 0.39 -5.28
N THR A 200 -5.69 -0.10 -6.51
CA THR A 200 -5.19 0.65 -7.68
C THR A 200 -5.88 2.01 -7.79
N THR A 201 -7.18 2.05 -7.58
CA THR A 201 -7.97 3.30 -7.58
C THR A 201 -7.50 4.27 -6.49
N ASP A 202 -7.19 3.80 -5.28
CA ASP A 202 -6.68 4.64 -4.19
C ASP A 202 -5.29 5.22 -4.51
N VAL A 203 -4.43 4.42 -5.17
CA VAL A 203 -3.12 4.91 -5.61
C VAL A 203 -3.28 6.01 -6.64
N ILE A 204 -4.13 5.79 -7.66
CA ILE A 204 -4.43 6.79 -8.70
C ILE A 204 -5.05 8.05 -8.08
N ALA A 205 -6.01 7.90 -7.16
CA ALA A 205 -6.64 9.02 -6.47
C ALA A 205 -5.63 9.89 -5.70
N ARG A 206 -4.63 9.28 -5.05
CA ARG A 206 -3.53 10.01 -4.41
C ARG A 206 -2.68 10.78 -5.42
N ILE A 207 -2.37 10.19 -6.57
CA ILE A 207 -1.63 10.86 -7.65
C ILE A 207 -2.43 12.05 -8.19
N ILE A 208 -3.73 11.87 -8.44
CA ILE A 208 -4.61 12.92 -8.94
C ILE A 208 -4.74 14.06 -7.92
N LYS A 209 -4.89 13.73 -6.64
CA LYS A 209 -4.99 14.73 -5.57
C LYS A 209 -3.76 15.64 -5.52
N ASP A 210 -2.58 15.08 -5.70
CA ASP A 210 -1.31 15.80 -5.62
C ASP A 210 -0.70 16.03 -7.03
N TYR A 211 -1.54 16.05 -8.07
CA TYR A 211 -1.13 16.12 -9.47
C TYR A 211 -0.16 17.27 -9.76
N ASP A 212 -0.46 18.47 -9.29
CA ASP A 212 0.37 19.64 -9.56
C ASP A 212 1.76 19.53 -8.90
N LEU A 213 1.86 18.86 -7.74
CA LEU A 213 3.13 18.55 -7.09
C LEU A 213 3.98 17.60 -7.97
N TYR A 214 3.37 16.55 -8.50
CA TYR A 214 4.06 15.58 -9.36
C TYR A 214 4.47 16.19 -10.70
N VAL A 215 3.62 17.02 -11.32
CA VAL A 215 3.95 17.75 -12.55
C VAL A 215 5.14 18.66 -12.32
N ARG A 216 5.13 19.48 -11.26
CA ARG A 216 6.22 20.40 -10.92
C ARG A 216 7.54 19.67 -10.75
N ARG A 217 7.54 18.57 -9.96
CA ARG A 217 8.72 17.72 -9.75
C ARG A 217 9.27 17.10 -11.02
N ASN A 218 8.41 16.69 -11.95
CA ASN A 218 8.85 16.12 -13.23
C ASN A 218 9.41 17.17 -14.18
N LEU A 219 8.82 18.38 -14.22
CA LEU A 219 9.40 19.53 -14.94
C LEU A 219 10.78 19.89 -14.41
N GLU A 220 11.00 19.87 -13.10
CA GLU A 220 12.31 20.09 -12.46
C GLU A 220 13.35 19.01 -12.83
N ARG A 221 12.89 17.77 -13.10
CA ARG A 221 13.74 16.66 -13.56
C ARG A 221 14.05 16.70 -15.05
N GLY A 222 13.51 17.69 -15.78
CA GLY A 222 13.79 17.90 -17.19
C GLY A 222 12.75 17.32 -18.15
N TYR A 223 11.64 16.75 -17.66
CA TYR A 223 10.52 16.38 -18.53
C TYR A 223 9.89 17.63 -19.13
N THR A 224 9.48 17.53 -20.40
CA THR A 224 8.79 18.62 -21.08
C THR A 224 7.30 18.63 -20.73
N ALA A 225 6.66 19.80 -20.84
CA ALA A 225 5.21 19.91 -20.67
C ALA A 225 4.43 19.02 -21.64
N LYS A 226 4.96 18.84 -22.86
CA LYS A 226 4.37 17.96 -23.89
C LYS A 226 4.37 16.49 -23.47
N GLU A 227 5.47 15.98 -22.95
CA GLU A 227 5.57 14.60 -22.43
C GLU A 227 4.63 14.36 -21.24
N LEU A 228 4.43 15.38 -20.40
CA LEU A 228 3.51 15.33 -19.27
C LEU A 228 2.06 15.62 -19.65
N ASN A 229 1.76 15.86 -20.93
CA ASN A 229 0.45 16.28 -21.43
C ASN A 229 -0.11 17.51 -20.67
N VAL A 230 0.76 18.46 -20.34
CA VAL A 230 0.43 19.68 -19.61
C VAL A 230 0.43 20.86 -20.57
N SER A 231 -0.62 21.69 -20.53
CA SER A 231 -0.69 22.88 -21.37
C SER A 231 0.42 23.89 -21.00
N PHE A 232 0.92 24.61 -22.01
CA PHE A 232 1.94 25.64 -21.83
C PHE A 232 1.57 26.68 -20.75
N MET A 233 0.29 27.07 -20.71
CA MET A 233 -0.19 28.01 -19.69
C MET A 233 -0.08 27.44 -18.27
N LYS A 234 -0.38 26.16 -18.10
CA LYS A 234 -0.27 25.49 -16.81
C LYS A 234 1.20 25.32 -16.38
N GLU A 235 2.07 24.97 -17.32
CA GLU A 235 3.51 24.92 -17.07
C GLU A 235 4.03 26.27 -16.55
N LYS A 236 3.71 27.37 -17.26
CA LYS A 236 4.14 28.73 -16.86
C LYS A 236 3.57 29.14 -15.51
N LYS A 237 2.33 28.80 -15.24
CA LYS A 237 1.70 29.04 -13.92
C LYS A 237 2.46 28.32 -12.80
N LEU A 238 2.76 27.03 -12.97
CA LEU A 238 3.50 26.24 -11.97
C LEU A 238 4.91 26.76 -11.74
N GLN A 239 5.63 27.15 -12.81
CA GLN A 239 6.95 27.77 -12.72
C GLN A 239 6.90 29.13 -12.01
N PHE A 240 5.84 29.91 -12.22
CA PHE A 240 5.66 31.20 -11.55
C PHE A 240 5.37 31.02 -10.06
N GLU A 241 4.47 30.10 -9.71
CA GLU A 241 4.15 29.77 -8.32
C GLU A 241 5.39 29.31 -7.55
N GLU A 242 6.22 28.47 -8.15
CA GLU A 242 7.47 28.01 -7.54
C GLU A 242 8.45 29.18 -7.27
N LYS A 243 8.61 30.07 -8.25
CA LYS A 243 9.46 31.27 -8.07
C LYS A 243 8.91 32.18 -6.99
N TYR A 244 7.59 32.35 -6.95
CA TYR A 244 6.93 33.17 -5.93
C TYR A 244 7.13 32.58 -4.52
N ASP A 245 6.95 31.25 -4.36
CA ASP A 245 7.16 30.58 -3.08
C ASP A 245 8.62 30.71 -2.62
N LYS A 246 9.60 30.53 -3.51
CA LYS A 246 11.03 30.74 -3.21
C LYS A 246 11.34 32.18 -2.79
N ILE A 247 10.71 33.17 -3.40
CA ILE A 247 10.88 34.59 -3.02
C ILE A 247 10.24 34.83 -1.65
N LYS A 248 9.06 34.29 -1.41
CA LYS A 248 8.34 34.44 -0.15
C LYS A 248 9.12 33.83 1.02
N ASP A 249 9.71 32.65 0.83
CA ASP A 249 10.52 31.97 1.84
C ASP A 249 11.81 32.76 2.13
N LYS A 250 12.50 33.25 1.08
CA LYS A 250 13.66 34.13 1.24
C LYS A 250 13.32 35.43 1.98
N SER A 251 12.16 36.02 1.67
CA SER A 251 11.73 37.22 2.34
C SER A 251 11.40 37.00 3.82
N ARG A 252 10.80 35.86 4.17
CA ARG A 252 10.58 35.45 5.56
C ARG A 252 11.90 35.26 6.30
N GLN A 253 12.84 34.52 5.74
CA GLN A 253 14.17 34.32 6.34
C GLN A 253 14.89 35.66 6.54
N TRP A 254 14.77 36.59 5.57
CA TRP A 254 15.36 37.92 5.70
C TRP A 254 14.72 38.73 6.83
N ILE A 255 13.39 38.66 6.99
CA ILE A 255 12.66 39.31 8.08
C ILE A 255 13.05 38.70 9.43
N ASP A 256 13.13 37.39 9.54
CA ASP A 256 13.50 36.68 10.77
C ASP A 256 14.94 37.03 11.17
N ASN A 257 15.90 37.01 10.23
CA ASN A 257 17.28 37.45 10.46
C ASN A 257 17.38 38.94 10.85
N TRP A 258 16.54 39.79 10.26
CA TRP A 258 16.50 41.21 10.61
C TRP A 258 15.96 41.43 12.02
N HIS A 259 14.91 40.70 12.41
CA HIS A 259 14.39 40.73 13.77
C HIS A 259 15.45 40.29 14.80
N GLU A 260 16.14 39.20 14.56
CA GLU A 260 17.18 38.66 15.43
C GLU A 260 18.32 39.70 15.62
N ARG A 261 18.84 40.24 14.51
CA ARG A 261 19.87 41.31 14.55
C ARG A 261 19.39 42.58 15.23
N SER A 262 18.14 42.97 15.01
CA SER A 262 17.55 44.15 15.68
C SER A 262 17.48 43.95 17.19
N HIS A 263 17.09 42.75 17.64
CA HIS A 263 17.06 42.41 19.06
C HIS A 263 18.45 42.41 19.70
N GLU A 264 19.47 41.92 19.00
CA GLU A 264 20.86 41.96 19.46
C GLU A 264 21.38 43.37 19.56
N LEU A 265 21.12 44.23 18.56
CA LEU A 265 21.51 45.62 18.57
C LEU A 265 20.83 46.41 19.69
N ILE A 266 19.53 46.21 19.88
CA ILE A 266 18.77 46.86 20.97
C ILE A 266 19.27 46.33 22.31
N GLY A 267 19.54 45.04 22.43
CA GLY A 267 20.10 44.43 23.64
C GLY A 267 21.47 44.97 23.98
N SER A 268 22.36 45.11 22.99
CA SER A 268 23.71 45.73 23.16
C SER A 268 23.64 47.20 23.51
N PHE A 269 22.74 47.96 22.89
CA PHE A 269 22.50 49.38 23.21
C PHE A 269 22.03 49.54 24.65
N LEU A 270 21.03 48.76 25.06
CA LEU A 270 20.51 48.78 26.44
C LEU A 270 21.54 48.31 27.47
N ALA A 271 22.43 47.37 27.13
CA ALA A 271 23.53 46.96 28.00
C ALA A 271 24.57 48.05 28.16
N MET A 272 24.80 48.89 27.12
CA MET A 272 25.78 49.99 27.16
C MET A 272 25.29 51.18 27.98
N PHE A 273 23.97 51.47 27.99
CA PHE A 273 23.39 52.65 28.63
C PHE A 273 22.51 52.38 29.85
N GLY A 274 22.29 51.10 30.21
CA GLY A 274 21.30 50.74 31.22
C GLY A 274 21.86 50.15 32.49
N ARG A 275 22.32 50.96 33.43
CA ARG A 275 22.60 50.46 34.80
C ARG A 275 21.36 50.38 35.69
N ASP A 276 20.25 51.04 35.30
CA ASP A 276 18.97 51.03 36.02
C ASP A 276 17.83 50.58 35.09
N GLY A 277 17.15 49.52 35.47
CA GLY A 277 16.18 48.76 34.65
C GLY A 277 14.91 49.51 34.14
N ARG A 278 14.82 50.82 34.30
CA ARG A 278 13.68 51.64 33.85
C ARG A 278 13.57 51.77 32.34
N LEU A 279 14.69 51.91 31.63
CA LEU A 279 14.70 51.97 30.17
C LEU A 279 14.38 50.65 29.52
N LYS A 280 14.78 49.52 30.13
CA LYS A 280 14.44 48.17 29.64
C LYS A 280 12.93 47.90 29.68
N HIS A 281 12.24 48.40 30.68
CA HIS A 281 10.79 48.23 30.78
C HIS A 281 10.04 49.01 29.71
N TRP A 282 10.44 50.23 29.46
CA TRP A 282 9.80 51.13 28.49
C TRP A 282 9.97 50.67 27.04
N VAL A 283 11.17 50.22 26.68
CA VAL A 283 11.46 49.68 25.35
C VAL A 283 10.75 48.34 25.12
N LYS A 284 10.65 47.47 26.14
CA LYS A 284 9.92 46.20 26.06
C LYS A 284 8.41 46.41 25.87
N GLU A 285 7.85 47.43 26.46
CA GLU A 285 6.44 47.81 26.29
C GLU A 285 6.19 48.46 24.93
N GLY A 286 7.09 49.30 24.43
CA GLY A 286 7.03 49.91 23.10
C GLY A 286 7.16 48.87 21.98
N ILE A 287 8.03 47.87 22.13
CA ILE A 287 8.18 46.77 21.15
C ILE A 287 6.93 45.87 21.15
N ARG A 288 6.29 45.67 22.32
CA ARG A 288 5.04 44.88 22.42
C ARG A 288 3.87 45.58 21.74
N ALA A 289 3.85 46.93 21.73
CA ALA A 289 2.83 47.70 21.05
C ALA A 289 2.97 47.73 19.52
N ILE A 290 4.16 47.45 18.98
CA ILE A 290 4.48 47.48 17.54
C ILE A 290 4.42 46.07 16.91
N SER A 291 4.52 44.99 17.72
CA SER A 291 4.45 43.62 17.22
C SER A 291 2.98 43.14 17.15
N PRO A 292 2.47 42.72 15.99
CA PRO A 292 1.16 42.11 15.92
C PRO A 292 1.13 40.82 16.76
N SER A 293 0.14 40.74 17.64
CA SER A 293 -0.08 39.64 18.58
C SER A 293 -0.14 38.31 17.84
N ARG A 294 0.92 37.53 17.94
CA ARG A 294 0.93 36.14 17.56
C ARG A 294 0.60 35.34 18.81
N GLU A 295 -0.61 34.83 18.92
CA GLU A 295 -0.98 33.91 19.99
C GLU A 295 -0.11 32.65 19.91
N PRO A 296 0.56 32.28 21.01
CA PRO A 296 1.27 31.02 21.06
C PRO A 296 0.27 29.91 21.35
N HIS A 297 0.11 28.98 20.42
CA HIS A 297 -0.44 27.68 20.74
C HIS A 297 0.52 26.94 21.69
N HIS A 298 0.23 27.05 22.97
CA HIS A 298 0.88 26.26 24.00
C HIS A 298 0.32 24.83 23.96
N LYS A 299 1.18 23.88 23.66
CA LYS A 299 1.03 22.49 24.05
C LYS A 299 1.80 22.33 25.35
N ASP A 300 1.09 22.29 26.45
CA ASP A 300 1.67 21.86 27.71
C ASP A 300 1.59 20.36 27.83
N LEU A 301 2.78 19.79 28.00
CA LEU A 301 2.99 18.49 28.61
C LEU A 301 3.52 18.73 30.03
N ASP A 302 2.95 17.97 30.93
CA ASP A 302 3.53 17.42 32.14
C ASP A 302 3.36 18.11 33.49
N GLU A 303 2.74 17.30 34.26
CA GLU A 303 3.13 16.60 35.50
C GLU A 303 2.87 17.30 36.85
N ARG A 304 2.06 16.54 37.59
CA ARG A 304 2.14 16.17 39.00
C ARG A 304 1.51 17.04 40.09
N SER A 305 0.63 16.37 40.65
CA SER A 305 0.42 15.97 42.07
C SER A 305 -0.62 16.73 42.88
N SER A 306 -1.55 15.89 43.27
CA SER A 306 -2.15 15.71 44.60
C SER A 306 -3.11 16.75 45.18
N SER A 307 -4.21 16.17 45.45
CA SER A 307 -5.04 16.24 46.68
C SER A 307 -6.30 17.09 46.65
N SER A 308 -7.37 16.32 46.74
CA SER A 308 -8.51 16.42 47.68
C SER A 308 -9.62 17.40 47.41
N SER A 309 -10.77 16.76 47.43
CA SER A 309 -12.09 17.17 47.89
C SER A 309 -13.09 17.76 46.88
N SER A 310 -14.03 16.90 46.53
CA SER A 310 -15.41 17.25 46.14
C SER A 310 -16.18 17.92 47.32
N PRO A 311 -17.41 18.46 47.18
CA PRO A 311 -18.47 18.06 46.25
C PRO A 311 -19.42 19.18 45.71
N ALA A 312 -20.27 18.75 44.76
CA ALA A 312 -21.66 19.12 44.56
C ALA A 312 -22.04 20.42 43.85
N SER A 313 -22.64 20.30 42.73
CA SER A 313 -24.05 20.52 42.36
C SER A 313 -24.20 21.03 40.93
N SER A 314 -24.92 20.26 40.13
CA SER A 314 -25.57 20.71 38.90
C SER A 314 -26.69 21.71 39.24
N PRO A 315 -27.13 22.61 38.29
CA PRO A 315 -28.11 22.12 37.33
C PRO A 315 -28.16 22.80 35.92
N LEU A 316 -28.69 22.02 34.95
CA LEU A 316 -29.69 22.37 33.94
C LEU A 316 -29.32 23.32 32.76
N THR A 317 -29.27 22.63 31.58
CA THR A 317 -29.97 22.98 30.33
C THR A 317 -29.79 24.32 29.67
N GLU A 318 -29.17 24.26 28.47
CA GLU A 318 -29.76 24.93 27.31
C GLU A 318 -29.31 24.27 26.01
N ARG A 319 -30.30 23.72 25.31
CA ARG A 319 -30.17 23.15 23.97
C ARG A 319 -30.05 24.28 22.94
N ARG A 320 -28.96 24.31 22.15
CA ARG A 320 -28.93 25.08 20.91
C ARG A 320 -29.45 24.25 19.74
N PRO A 321 -30.26 24.82 18.84
CA PRO A 321 -30.96 24.06 17.79
C PRO A 321 -30.05 23.68 16.63
N LYS A 322 -30.27 22.47 16.11
CA LYS A 322 -29.69 21.91 14.88
C LYS A 322 -30.11 22.78 13.70
N ARG A 323 -29.09 23.32 12.98
CA ARG A 323 -29.28 23.87 11.63
C ARG A 323 -29.67 22.74 10.68
N GLN A 324 -30.87 22.81 10.14
CA GLN A 324 -31.37 21.99 9.05
C GLN A 324 -30.58 22.27 7.77
N ARG A 325 -30.16 21.19 7.10
CA ARG A 325 -29.67 21.22 5.73
C ARG A 325 -30.85 21.44 4.79
N PRO A 326 -30.72 22.25 3.74
CA PRO A 326 -31.78 22.36 2.74
C PRO A 326 -31.82 21.14 1.82
N ASN A 327 -33.01 20.74 1.49
CA ASN A 327 -33.42 19.66 0.59
C ASN A 327 -32.66 19.64 -0.72
N SER A 328 -32.20 18.44 -1.07
CA SER A 328 -31.73 18.05 -2.40
C SER A 328 -32.88 18.18 -3.44
N ARG A 329 -32.64 19.01 -4.45
CA ARG A 329 -33.39 18.99 -5.70
C ARG A 329 -33.05 17.74 -6.51
N PRO A 330 -33.99 17.12 -7.24
CA PRO A 330 -33.70 15.98 -8.11
C PRO A 330 -32.87 16.43 -9.32
N MET A 331 -31.80 15.67 -9.60
CA MET A 331 -30.99 15.84 -10.80
C MET A 331 -31.81 15.47 -12.04
N ALA A 332 -31.88 16.41 -12.96
CA ALA A 332 -32.34 16.19 -14.33
C ALA A 332 -31.38 15.26 -15.04
N SER A 333 -31.95 14.32 -15.78
CA SER A 333 -31.27 13.41 -16.70
C SER A 333 -30.37 14.19 -17.68
N CYS A 334 -29.07 13.94 -17.61
CA CYS A 334 -28.12 14.44 -18.60
C CYS A 334 -28.01 13.40 -19.70
N GLU A 335 -28.52 13.76 -20.87
CA GLU A 335 -28.36 13.02 -22.13
C GLU A 335 -26.88 12.92 -22.48
N SER A 336 -26.44 11.69 -22.69
CA SER A 336 -25.09 11.34 -23.18
C SER A 336 -24.94 11.88 -24.62
N LYS A 337 -24.16 12.93 -24.80
CA LYS A 337 -23.62 13.32 -26.11
C LYS A 337 -22.43 12.40 -26.43
N GLU A 338 -22.63 11.53 -27.39
CA GLU A 338 -21.57 10.77 -28.07
C GLU A 338 -20.56 11.76 -28.69
N LEU A 339 -19.33 11.72 -28.16
CA LEU A 339 -18.17 12.32 -28.81
C LEU A 339 -17.68 11.34 -29.87
N LYS A 340 -17.96 11.65 -31.13
CA LYS A 340 -17.38 11.00 -32.30
C LYS A 340 -15.88 11.28 -32.31
N TYR A 341 -15.09 10.24 -32.16
CA TYR A 341 -13.65 10.25 -32.40
C TYR A 341 -13.44 10.24 -33.93
N ASN A 342 -12.82 11.29 -34.44
CA ASN A 342 -12.34 11.32 -35.83
C ASN A 342 -11.08 10.46 -35.91
N ASP A 343 -11.21 9.43 -36.74
CA ASP A 343 -10.12 8.57 -37.20
C ASP A 343 -9.24 9.37 -38.16
N TYR A 344 -8.03 9.68 -37.80
CA TYR A 344 -7.00 10.16 -38.72
C TYR A 344 -6.20 8.97 -39.21
N SER A 345 -6.60 8.44 -40.33
CA SER A 345 -5.78 7.58 -41.17
C SER A 345 -4.75 8.41 -41.90
N ASP A 346 -3.49 8.33 -41.47
CA ASP A 346 -2.37 8.80 -42.27
C ASP A 346 -2.06 7.78 -43.38
N GLU A 347 -2.45 8.07 -44.59
CA GLU A 347 -1.92 7.46 -45.81
C GLU A 347 -0.49 7.99 -46.05
N GLU A 348 0.52 7.19 -45.78
CA GLU A 348 1.83 7.39 -46.41
C GLU A 348 1.86 6.65 -47.75
N GLN A 349 1.79 7.42 -48.84
CA GLN A 349 2.26 7.06 -50.17
C GLN A 349 3.62 7.69 -50.45
N SER A 350 4.55 6.86 -50.84
CA SER A 350 5.76 7.02 -51.65
C SER A 350 7.02 6.60 -50.92
#